data_9e3c01da176613da499092d98f34c95c
#
_entry.id   9e3c01da176613da499092d98f34c95c
#
_cell.length_a   1.000
_cell.length_b   1.000
_cell.length_c   1.000
_cell.angle_alpha   90.00
_cell.angle_beta   90.00
_cell.angle_gamma   90.00
#
_symmetry.space_group_name_H-M   'P 1'
#
loop_
_entity.id
_entity.type
_entity.pdbx_description
1 polymer ?
#
loop_
_entity_poly.entity_id
_entity_poly.type
_entity_poly.pdbx_seq_one_letter_code
_entity_poly.pdbx_strand_id
1 'polypeptide(L)'
;MVHDTVYILRDPEQASAILQPARLKMLEHLAEPASASMLARLLGLPRQQVNYHLRELEKHGAVEFVEERRKGNCVERLMRASAKSFLISPEALGTMGPEPEAVRDRFSIAYLVATAARTIRELAVLTLGARQAGKRLATLTLETEIRFRSAVERNQFAEEFAGALAA
;
A
#
# COMPACT_ATOMS: atom_id res chain seq x y z
N MET A 1 -0.02 3.79 18.65
CA MET A 1 -0.07 4.33 17.27
C MET A 1 -1.10 3.56 16.50
N VAL A 2 -1.92 4.24 15.68
CA VAL A 2 -2.90 3.56 14.83
C VAL A 2 -2.12 2.83 13.75
N HIS A 3 -2.16 1.51 13.72
CA HIS A 3 -1.60 0.69 12.67
C HIS A 3 -2.33 1.02 11.38
N ASP A 4 -1.62 1.52 10.39
CA ASP A 4 -2.23 1.80 9.10
C ASP A 4 -2.75 0.51 8.46
N THR A 5 -3.94 0.59 7.91
CA THR A 5 -4.52 -0.56 7.20
C THR A 5 -3.76 -0.83 5.90
N VAL A 6 -3.33 0.23 5.19
CA VAL A 6 -2.61 0.15 3.92
C VAL A 6 -1.42 1.11 3.92
N TYR A 7 -0.26 0.62 3.51
CA TYR A 7 0.93 1.43 3.25
C TYR A 7 1.17 1.52 1.74
N ILE A 8 1.23 2.74 1.21
CA ILE A 8 1.40 2.96 -0.23
C ILE A 8 2.89 3.23 -0.52
N LEU A 9 3.50 2.34 -1.29
CA LEU A 9 4.90 2.41 -1.73
C LEU A 9 4.97 3.25 -3.00
N ARG A 10 5.61 4.41 -2.93
CA ARG A 10 5.73 5.36 -4.03
C ARG A 10 7.08 5.29 -4.73
N ASP A 11 8.08 4.80 -4.02
CA ASP A 11 9.46 4.77 -4.46
C ASP A 11 9.83 3.39 -5.01
N PRO A 12 10.50 3.30 -6.18
CA PRO A 12 10.97 2.03 -6.75
C PRO A 12 11.91 1.26 -5.81
N GLU A 13 12.76 1.96 -5.05
CA GLU A 13 13.67 1.33 -4.10
C GLU A 13 12.91 0.67 -2.95
N GLN A 14 11.87 1.33 -2.42
CA GLN A 14 10.99 0.76 -1.40
C GLN A 14 10.29 -0.49 -1.93
N ALA A 15 9.70 -0.41 -3.13
CA ALA A 15 9.05 -1.54 -3.77
C ALA A 15 10.02 -2.71 -3.97
N SER A 16 11.19 -2.45 -4.53
CA SER A 16 12.25 -3.46 -4.73
C SER A 16 12.70 -4.09 -3.41
N ALA A 17 12.85 -3.27 -2.37
CA ALA A 17 13.23 -3.77 -1.05
C ALA A 17 12.21 -4.77 -0.50
N ILE A 18 10.91 -4.50 -0.63
CA ILE A 18 9.85 -5.35 -0.08
C ILE A 18 9.62 -6.61 -0.92
N LEU A 19 9.73 -6.51 -2.25
CA LEU A 19 9.42 -7.61 -3.17
C LEU A 19 10.39 -8.80 -3.12
N GLN A 20 11.48 -8.72 -2.36
CA GLN A 20 12.34 -9.88 -2.17
C GLN A 20 11.61 -11.01 -1.45
N PRO A 21 11.65 -12.27 -1.96
CA PRO A 21 10.85 -13.38 -1.43
C PRO A 21 11.03 -13.62 0.08
N ALA A 22 12.25 -13.50 0.59
CA ALA A 22 12.52 -13.65 2.01
C ALA A 22 11.84 -12.56 2.86
N ARG A 23 11.82 -11.31 2.35
CA ARG A 23 11.22 -10.17 3.04
C ARG A 23 9.69 -10.23 3.03
N LEU A 24 9.09 -10.66 1.92
CA LEU A 24 7.64 -10.90 1.85
C LEU A 24 7.21 -11.92 2.89
N LYS A 25 7.90 -13.08 2.97
CA LYS A 25 7.63 -14.09 3.99
C LYS A 25 7.81 -13.55 5.42
N MET A 26 8.79 -12.67 5.64
CA MET A 26 8.97 -12.05 6.96
C MET A 26 7.81 -11.12 7.31
N LEU A 27 7.33 -10.31 6.36
CA LEU A 27 6.20 -9.40 6.57
C LEU A 27 4.90 -10.15 6.90
N GLU A 28 4.65 -11.31 6.29
CA GLU A 28 3.52 -12.19 6.62
C GLU A 28 3.49 -12.60 8.10
N HIS A 29 4.66 -12.71 8.73
CA HIS A 29 4.81 -13.11 10.14
C HIS A 29 5.04 -11.93 11.10
N LEU A 30 5.02 -10.70 10.59
CA LEU A 30 5.21 -9.47 11.36
C LEU A 30 3.90 -8.71 11.63
N ALA A 31 2.75 -9.33 11.43
CA ALA A 31 1.47 -8.78 11.89
C ALA A 31 1.49 -8.55 13.41
N GLU A 32 2.13 -9.45 14.16
CA GLU A 32 2.44 -9.33 15.57
C GLU A 32 3.94 -9.07 15.79
N PRO A 33 4.32 -8.38 16.87
CA PRO A 33 5.73 -8.08 17.15
C PRO A 33 6.58 -9.34 17.26
N ALA A 34 7.65 -9.44 16.47
CA ALA A 34 8.57 -10.57 16.48
C ALA A 34 10.03 -10.13 16.46
N SER A 35 10.90 -10.92 17.10
CA SER A 35 12.36 -10.71 17.06
C SER A 35 12.99 -11.46 15.89
N ALA A 36 14.22 -11.03 15.52
CA ALA A 36 15.01 -11.73 14.51
C ALA A 36 15.24 -13.21 14.85
N SER A 37 15.36 -13.53 16.13
CA SER A 37 15.52 -14.93 16.59
C SER A 37 14.25 -15.76 16.42
N MET A 38 13.08 -15.13 16.60
CA MET A 38 11.78 -15.78 16.37
C MET A 38 11.58 -16.06 14.89
N LEU A 39 11.79 -15.05 14.04
CA LEU A 39 11.66 -15.17 12.59
C LEU A 39 12.66 -16.17 12.00
N ALA A 40 13.92 -16.14 12.46
CA ALA A 40 14.95 -17.08 12.03
C ALA A 40 14.54 -18.54 12.24
N ARG A 41 13.95 -18.82 13.38
CA ARG A 41 13.43 -20.16 13.73
C ARG A 41 12.24 -20.54 12.86
N LEU A 42 11.32 -19.60 12.68
CA LEU A 42 10.08 -19.82 11.92
C LEU A 42 10.36 -20.07 10.43
N LEU A 43 11.29 -19.30 9.87
CA LEU A 43 11.60 -19.33 8.43
C LEU A 43 12.75 -20.29 8.08
N GLY A 44 13.42 -20.89 9.07
CA GLY A 44 14.58 -21.75 8.84
C GLY A 44 15.78 -20.99 8.26
N LEU A 45 15.93 -19.70 8.56
CA LEU A 45 16.98 -18.84 8.04
C LEU A 45 18.02 -18.52 9.13
N PRO A 46 19.30 -18.26 8.73
CA PRO A 46 20.30 -17.77 9.66
C PRO A 46 19.87 -16.43 10.29
N ARG A 47 20.02 -16.30 11.63
CA ARG A 47 19.66 -15.08 12.36
C ARG A 47 20.33 -13.83 11.78
N GLN A 48 21.58 -13.94 11.31
CA GLN A 48 22.30 -12.82 10.70
C GLN A 48 21.61 -12.33 9.42
N GLN A 49 21.15 -13.25 8.58
CA GLN A 49 20.39 -12.93 7.36
C GLN A 49 19.06 -12.27 7.69
N VAL A 50 18.33 -12.78 8.69
CA VAL A 50 17.06 -12.18 9.14
C VAL A 50 17.29 -10.76 9.67
N ASN A 51 18.33 -10.53 10.47
CA ASN A 51 18.69 -9.19 10.94
C ASN A 51 18.99 -8.23 9.78
N TYR A 52 19.70 -8.68 8.75
CA TYR A 52 19.95 -7.88 7.56
C TYR A 52 18.64 -7.49 6.88
N HIS A 53 17.76 -8.45 6.64
CA HIS A 53 16.46 -8.19 6.01
C HIS A 53 15.56 -7.26 6.87
N LEU A 54 15.54 -7.43 8.19
CA LEU A 54 14.79 -6.54 9.08
C LEU A 54 15.30 -5.10 9.02
N ARG A 55 16.62 -4.89 8.98
CA ARG A 55 17.19 -3.54 8.83
C ARG A 55 16.82 -2.89 7.51
N GLU A 56 16.85 -3.66 6.43
CA GLU A 56 16.42 -3.18 5.12
C GLU A 56 14.92 -2.82 5.11
N LEU A 57 14.06 -3.66 5.68
CA LEU A 57 12.64 -3.36 5.82
C LEU A 57 12.39 -2.13 6.70
N GLU A 58 13.14 -1.97 7.80
CA GLU A 58 13.07 -0.81 8.69
C GLU A 58 13.52 0.47 7.98
N LYS A 59 14.62 0.42 7.23
CA LYS A 59 15.15 1.53 6.43
C LYS A 59 14.11 2.07 5.44
N HIS A 60 13.33 1.18 4.85
CA HIS A 60 12.29 1.53 3.88
C HIS A 60 10.88 1.70 4.50
N GLY A 61 10.78 1.71 5.83
CA GLY A 61 9.54 1.98 6.55
C GLY A 61 8.50 0.86 6.48
N ALA A 62 8.87 -0.34 6.02
CA ALA A 62 7.96 -1.49 5.95
C ALA A 62 7.75 -2.18 7.29
N VAL A 63 8.69 -2.01 8.21
CA VAL A 63 8.58 -2.47 9.59
C VAL A 63 8.95 -1.35 10.55
N GLU A 64 8.38 -1.38 11.74
CA GLU A 64 8.65 -0.45 12.83
C GLU A 64 9.19 -1.18 14.06
N PHE A 65 10.02 -0.48 14.83
CA PHE A 65 10.45 -0.93 16.14
C PHE A 65 9.31 -0.77 17.13
N VAL A 66 9.05 -1.81 17.91
CA VAL A 66 7.99 -1.80 18.95
C VAL A 66 8.60 -1.65 20.32
N GLU A 67 9.48 -2.56 20.72
CA GLU A 67 10.12 -2.57 22.03
C GLU A 67 11.37 -3.43 22.07
N GLU A 68 12.15 -3.29 23.14
CA GLU A 68 13.22 -4.22 23.47
C GLU A 68 12.75 -5.21 24.53
N ARG A 69 13.05 -6.51 24.30
CA ARG A 69 12.74 -7.57 25.25
C ARG A 69 14.01 -8.25 25.70
N ARG A 70 14.21 -8.29 27.02
CA ARG A 70 15.32 -9.04 27.61
C ARG A 70 15.00 -10.53 27.66
N LYS A 71 15.88 -11.35 27.09
CA LYS A 71 15.80 -12.79 27.12
C LYS A 71 17.13 -13.39 27.58
N GLY A 72 17.21 -13.75 28.85
CA GLY A 72 18.47 -14.13 29.48
C GLY A 72 19.47 -12.96 29.43
N ASN A 73 20.67 -13.21 28.91
CA ASN A 73 21.73 -12.20 28.76
C ASN A 73 21.67 -11.42 27.44
N CYS A 74 20.66 -11.66 26.60
CA CYS A 74 20.50 -10.98 25.31
C CYS A 74 19.31 -10.02 25.33
N VAL A 75 19.46 -8.88 24.64
CA VAL A 75 18.37 -7.98 24.33
C VAL A 75 17.91 -8.28 22.90
N GLU A 76 16.63 -8.53 22.72
CA GLU A 76 15.99 -8.73 21.43
C GLU A 76 15.13 -7.52 21.09
N ARG A 77 15.30 -6.97 19.88
CA ARG A 77 14.41 -5.94 19.32
C ARG A 77 13.17 -6.62 18.74
N LEU A 78 11.99 -6.20 19.14
CA LEU A 78 10.74 -6.63 18.54
C LEU A 78 10.34 -5.64 17.45
N MET A 79 10.14 -6.18 16.27
CA MET A 79 9.72 -5.45 15.07
C MET A 79 8.34 -5.89 14.67
N ARG A 80 7.57 -4.99 14.07
CA ARG A 80 6.23 -5.25 13.53
C ARG A 80 6.11 -4.63 12.15
N ALA A 81 5.29 -5.21 11.26
CA ALA A 81 4.96 -4.58 9.98
C ALA A 81 4.28 -3.23 10.21
N SER A 82 4.63 -2.20 9.46
CA SER A 82 4.08 -0.85 9.59
C SER A 82 2.62 -0.74 9.15
N ALA A 83 2.13 -1.71 8.37
CA ALA A 83 0.75 -1.80 7.93
C ALA A 83 0.30 -3.24 7.73
N LYS A 84 -1.02 -3.45 7.66
CA LYS A 84 -1.62 -4.76 7.37
C LYS A 84 -1.47 -5.17 5.91
N SER A 85 -1.41 -4.19 5.01
CA SER A 85 -1.30 -4.40 3.56
C SER A 85 -0.37 -3.37 2.94
N PHE A 86 0.32 -3.79 1.88
CA PHE A 86 1.21 -2.92 1.11
C PHE A 86 0.69 -2.82 -0.32
N LEU A 87 0.65 -1.61 -0.86
CA LEU A 87 0.25 -1.32 -2.23
C LEU A 87 1.39 -0.60 -2.93
N ILE A 88 1.82 -1.08 -4.08
CA ILE A 88 2.79 -0.37 -4.92
C ILE A 88 2.03 0.66 -5.76
N SER A 89 2.36 1.93 -5.57
CA SER A 89 1.81 3.02 -6.37
C SER A 89 2.34 2.94 -7.81
N PRO A 90 1.51 3.20 -8.83
CA PRO A 90 1.98 3.39 -10.20
C PRO A 90 3.05 4.47 -10.35
N GLU A 91 3.16 5.39 -9.40
CA GLU A 91 4.24 6.39 -9.31
C GLU A 91 5.64 5.76 -9.25
N ALA A 92 5.76 4.55 -8.69
CA ALA A 92 7.01 3.80 -8.67
C ALA A 92 7.54 3.44 -10.07
N LEU A 93 6.70 3.50 -11.11
CA LEU A 93 7.09 3.31 -12.51
C LEU A 93 7.58 4.61 -13.18
N GLY A 94 7.59 5.74 -12.47
CA GLY A 94 7.96 7.04 -13.02
C GLY A 94 7.10 7.41 -14.23
N THR A 95 7.74 7.83 -15.31
CA THR A 95 7.06 8.25 -16.55
C THR A 95 6.36 7.11 -17.32
N MET A 96 6.61 5.85 -16.94
CA MET A 96 5.93 4.69 -17.54
C MET A 96 4.60 4.35 -16.85
N GLY A 97 4.25 5.05 -15.78
CA GLY A 97 2.95 4.91 -15.13
C GLY A 97 1.81 5.33 -16.07
N PRO A 98 0.63 4.69 -15.97
CA PRO A 98 -0.51 5.03 -16.80
C PRO A 98 -1.08 6.41 -16.42
N GLU A 99 -1.29 7.27 -17.44
CA GLU A 99 -1.86 8.62 -17.30
C GLU A 99 -3.18 8.72 -18.05
N PRO A 100 -4.29 9.15 -17.41
CA PRO A 100 -5.58 9.28 -18.07
C PRO A 100 -5.56 10.23 -19.27
N GLU A 101 -4.76 11.30 -19.19
CA GLU A 101 -4.62 12.31 -20.22
C GLU A 101 -3.99 11.77 -21.52
N ALA A 102 -3.21 10.70 -21.41
CA ALA A 102 -2.60 10.02 -22.56
C ALA A 102 -3.56 9.06 -23.27
N VAL A 103 -4.71 8.72 -22.65
CA VAL A 103 -5.67 7.78 -23.21
C VAL A 103 -6.80 8.52 -23.93
N ARG A 104 -6.88 8.37 -25.25
CA ARG A 104 -7.90 9.05 -26.10
C ARG A 104 -9.31 8.53 -25.84
N ASP A 105 -9.46 7.22 -25.75
CA ASP A 105 -10.77 6.58 -25.53
C ASP A 105 -11.10 6.49 -24.05
N ARG A 106 -11.98 7.39 -23.61
CA ARG A 106 -12.42 7.47 -22.22
C ARG A 106 -13.35 6.34 -21.79
N PHE A 107 -13.82 5.51 -22.72
CA PHE A 107 -14.65 4.34 -22.44
C PHE A 107 -13.83 3.05 -22.43
N SER A 108 -12.53 3.13 -22.66
CA SER A 108 -11.64 1.97 -22.68
C SER A 108 -11.27 1.49 -21.28
N ILE A 109 -10.91 0.21 -21.17
CA ILE A 109 -10.29 -0.37 -19.98
C ILE A 109 -9.00 0.39 -19.63
N ALA A 110 -8.23 0.82 -20.63
CA ALA A 110 -6.99 1.57 -20.41
C ALA A 110 -7.25 2.89 -19.67
N TYR A 111 -8.31 3.62 -20.02
CA TYR A 111 -8.70 4.85 -19.34
C TYR A 111 -9.13 4.57 -17.89
N LEU A 112 -9.91 3.52 -17.66
CA LEU A 112 -10.32 3.13 -16.30
C LEU A 112 -9.10 2.79 -15.42
N VAL A 113 -8.14 2.00 -15.95
CA VAL A 113 -6.90 1.67 -15.25
C VAL A 113 -6.07 2.92 -14.96
N ALA A 114 -5.92 3.83 -15.91
CA ALA A 114 -5.18 5.07 -15.73
C ALA A 114 -5.85 5.99 -14.68
N THR A 115 -7.18 6.06 -14.66
CA THR A 115 -7.93 6.81 -13.65
C THR A 115 -7.76 6.22 -12.25
N ALA A 116 -7.82 4.90 -12.11
CA ALA A 116 -7.55 4.21 -10.86
C ALA A 116 -6.11 4.46 -10.37
N ALA A 117 -5.13 4.41 -11.28
CA ALA A 117 -3.74 4.71 -10.98
C ALA A 117 -3.55 6.15 -10.46
N ARG A 118 -4.19 7.13 -11.08
CA ARG A 118 -4.20 8.52 -10.62
C ARG A 118 -4.79 8.64 -9.22
N THR A 119 -5.94 8.00 -8.97
CA THR A 119 -6.58 8.00 -7.65
C THR A 119 -5.64 7.45 -6.57
N ILE A 120 -4.92 6.35 -6.85
CA ILE A 120 -3.94 5.78 -5.92
C ILE A 120 -2.83 6.78 -5.61
N ARG A 121 -2.29 7.48 -6.63
CA ARG A 121 -1.24 8.50 -6.44
C ARG A 121 -1.73 9.66 -5.58
N GLU A 122 -2.89 10.19 -5.87
CA GLU A 122 -3.49 11.30 -5.12
C GLU A 122 -3.74 10.93 -3.65
N LEU A 123 -4.29 9.74 -3.40
CA LEU A 123 -4.48 9.23 -2.04
C LEU A 123 -3.15 9.05 -1.30
N ALA A 124 -2.09 8.62 -1.97
CA ALA A 124 -0.76 8.50 -1.38
C ALA A 124 -0.22 9.85 -0.91
N VAL A 125 -0.34 10.89 -1.76
CA VAL A 125 0.06 12.26 -1.43
C VAL A 125 -0.75 12.81 -0.25
N LEU A 126 -2.08 12.68 -0.31
CA LEU A 126 -2.98 13.17 0.72
C LEU A 126 -2.75 12.47 2.07
N THR A 127 -2.54 11.15 2.05
CA THR A 127 -2.26 10.38 3.27
C THR A 127 -0.95 10.81 3.90
N LEU A 128 0.10 11.01 3.09
CA LEU A 128 1.39 11.50 3.58
C LEU A 128 1.27 12.90 4.19
N GLY A 129 0.58 13.81 3.50
CA GLY A 129 0.34 15.17 4.00
C GLY A 129 -0.46 15.19 5.30
N ALA A 130 -1.49 14.36 5.41
CA ALA A 130 -2.29 14.23 6.63
C ALA A 130 -1.45 13.71 7.80
N ARG A 131 -0.59 12.71 7.58
CA ARG A 131 0.35 12.19 8.59
C ARG A 131 1.33 13.28 9.07
N GLN A 132 1.95 14.00 8.15
CA GLN A 132 2.88 15.09 8.48
C GLN A 132 2.21 16.21 9.29
N ALA A 133 0.94 16.47 9.00
CA ALA A 133 0.13 17.45 9.74
C ALA A 133 -0.47 16.91 11.05
N GLY A 134 -0.26 15.64 11.41
CA GLY A 134 -0.88 14.99 12.57
C GLY A 134 -2.41 14.91 12.49
N LYS A 135 -2.98 14.92 11.27
CA LYS A 135 -4.42 14.92 11.00
C LYS A 135 -4.87 13.59 10.38
N ARG A 136 -6.15 13.29 10.56
CA ARG A 136 -6.78 12.17 9.84
C ARG A 136 -7.33 12.68 8.50
N LEU A 137 -7.12 11.91 7.44
CA LEU A 137 -7.76 12.16 6.16
C LEU A 137 -9.23 11.69 6.24
N ALA A 138 -10.15 12.63 6.07
CA ALA A 138 -11.57 12.31 5.96
C ALA A 138 -11.88 11.93 4.52
N THR A 139 -12.48 10.76 4.32
CA THR A 139 -12.86 10.25 3.00
C THR A 139 -14.30 9.77 3.03
N LEU A 140 -15.00 9.92 1.91
CA LEU A 140 -16.30 9.32 1.65
C LEU A 140 -16.18 8.49 0.37
N THR A 141 -16.57 7.24 0.44
CA THR A 141 -16.67 6.36 -0.73
C THR A 141 -18.10 5.88 -0.87
N LEU A 142 -18.64 6.02 -2.07
CA LEU A 142 -19.93 5.44 -2.45
C LEU A 142 -19.66 4.35 -3.48
N GLU A 143 -20.15 3.15 -3.20
CA GLU A 143 -20.04 2.00 -4.09
C GLU A 143 -21.45 1.44 -4.34
N THR A 144 -21.74 1.19 -5.61
CA THR A 144 -23.00 0.58 -6.02
C THR A 144 -22.78 -0.31 -7.25
N GLU A 145 -23.54 -1.39 -7.35
CA GLU A 145 -23.57 -2.25 -8.52
C GLU A 145 -24.89 -2.04 -9.25
N ILE A 146 -24.81 -1.59 -10.51
CA ILE A 146 -25.98 -1.37 -11.36
C ILE A 146 -25.90 -2.31 -12.57
N ARG A 147 -26.95 -3.10 -12.77
CA ARG A 147 -27.07 -4.01 -13.90
C ARG A 147 -27.99 -3.41 -14.95
N PHE A 148 -27.45 -3.11 -16.10
CA PHE A 148 -28.18 -2.56 -17.25
C PHE A 148 -28.63 -3.68 -18.16
N ARG A 149 -29.87 -3.56 -18.70
CA ARG A 149 -30.44 -4.52 -19.66
C ARG A 149 -29.89 -4.28 -21.08
N SER A 150 -29.43 -3.06 -21.37
CA SER A 150 -28.89 -2.67 -22.67
C SER A 150 -27.83 -1.58 -22.56
N ALA A 151 -27.08 -1.38 -23.65
CA ALA A 151 -26.14 -0.28 -23.76
C ALA A 151 -26.84 1.10 -23.78
N VAL A 152 -28.07 1.15 -24.28
CA VAL A 152 -28.88 2.40 -24.32
C VAL A 152 -29.25 2.82 -22.90
N GLU A 153 -29.75 1.91 -22.08
CA GLU A 153 -30.09 2.17 -20.69
C GLU A 153 -28.86 2.64 -19.88
N ARG A 154 -27.70 2.00 -20.10
CA ARG A 154 -26.45 2.41 -19.47
C ARG A 154 -26.04 3.83 -19.86
N ASN A 155 -26.14 4.20 -21.13
CA ASN A 155 -25.76 5.52 -21.60
C ASN A 155 -26.71 6.60 -21.06
N GLN A 156 -28.00 6.33 -21.04
CA GLN A 156 -29.01 7.23 -20.46
C GLN A 156 -28.74 7.47 -18.97
N PHE A 157 -28.50 6.39 -18.21
CA PHE A 157 -28.11 6.53 -16.79
C PHE A 157 -26.85 7.36 -16.61
N ALA A 158 -25.81 7.17 -17.44
CA ALA A 158 -24.57 7.91 -17.35
C ALA A 158 -24.77 9.42 -17.62
N GLU A 159 -25.65 9.78 -18.56
CA GLU A 159 -26.00 11.18 -18.86
C GLU A 159 -26.78 11.83 -17.71
N GLU A 160 -27.79 11.13 -17.17
CA GLU A 160 -28.58 11.62 -16.03
C GLU A 160 -27.71 11.80 -14.78
N PHE A 161 -26.83 10.83 -14.49
CA PHE A 161 -25.92 10.88 -13.34
C PHE A 161 -24.89 12.01 -13.48
N ALA A 162 -24.29 12.18 -14.67
CA ALA A 162 -23.37 13.27 -14.93
C ALA A 162 -24.06 14.65 -14.78
N GLY A 163 -25.29 14.77 -15.23
CA GLY A 163 -26.11 15.98 -15.03
C GLY A 163 -26.39 16.29 -13.57
N ALA A 164 -26.69 15.26 -12.77
CA ALA A 164 -26.91 15.42 -11.33
C ALA A 164 -25.66 15.80 -10.54
N LEU A 165 -24.46 15.40 -11.00
CA LEU A 165 -23.19 15.79 -10.38
C LEU A 165 -22.73 17.19 -10.74
N ALA A 166 -23.23 17.74 -11.86
CA ALA A 166 -22.87 19.07 -12.34
C ALA A 166 -23.79 20.19 -11.77
N ALA A 167 -24.87 19.83 -11.10
CA ALA A 167 -25.83 20.74 -10.46
C ALA A 167 -25.40 21.13 -9.04
#